data_1ae2a13674b38175515952ef17f817a1
#
_entry.id   1ae2a13674b38175515952ef17f817a1
#
_cell.length_a   1.000
_cell.length_b   1.000
_cell.length_c   1.000
_cell.angle_alpha   90.00
_cell.angle_beta   90.00
_cell.angle_gamma   90.00
#
_symmetry.space_group_name_H-M   'P 1'
#
loop_
_entity.id
_entity.type
_entity.pdbx_description
1 polymer ?
#
loop_
_entity_poly.entity_id
_entity_poly.type
_entity_poly.pdbx_seq_one_letter_code
_entity_poly.pdbx_strand_id
1 'polypeptide(L)'
;MTPSHPKSSVDVNVSEIAGLKTQFDIFRFMKKVTEAYRARAFMVFNLPSTTAIDLQSSTVISSWPVELLAAYDQEGLVTNSPVMKRLRASTTPFFNDVSQVKLERTDGKAGFVAALFERFRMMRCAYFPTHEASGGRGAVSFSGDREAFTAEEMRELHYISTHVFDRLAEIRSYDTRVTDSLTDREIDCLNWTAAGKTSVEIAEILNLSEHTVNHYLNRATKKLDTVNRTQAVARALRTGLIK
;
A
#
# COMPACT_ATOMS: atom_id res chain seq x y z
N MET A 1 23.97 27.68 -29.47
CA MET A 1 23.44 28.01 -28.12
C MET A 1 22.33 27.03 -27.83
N THR A 2 22.61 25.97 -27.11
CA THR A 2 21.64 24.99 -26.64
C THR A 2 20.91 25.59 -25.43
N PRO A 3 19.58 25.57 -25.38
CA PRO A 3 18.87 26.04 -24.19
C PRO A 3 19.17 25.09 -23.03
N SER A 4 19.76 25.65 -21.99
CA SER A 4 19.91 24.99 -20.73
C SER A 4 18.53 24.72 -20.13
N HIS A 5 18.12 23.44 -20.09
CA HIS A 5 16.97 23.04 -19.30
C HIS A 5 17.20 23.45 -17.84
N PRO A 6 16.22 24.08 -17.18
CA PRO A 6 16.32 24.30 -15.74
C PRO A 6 16.40 22.92 -15.07
N LYS A 7 17.47 22.70 -14.33
CA LYS A 7 17.63 21.52 -13.46
C LYS A 7 16.45 21.49 -12.48
N SER A 8 15.47 20.66 -12.74
CA SER A 8 14.50 20.23 -11.73
C SER A 8 15.11 19.03 -10.98
N SER A 9 16.25 19.23 -10.37
CA SER A 9 16.82 18.23 -9.50
C SER A 9 16.48 18.60 -8.06
N VAL A 10 15.39 18.07 -7.55
CA VAL A 10 15.47 17.64 -6.16
C VAL A 10 16.50 16.51 -6.19
N ASP A 11 17.71 16.75 -5.73
CA ASP A 11 18.67 15.69 -5.40
C ASP A 11 18.03 14.86 -4.29
N VAL A 12 17.16 13.94 -4.69
CA VAL A 12 16.52 13.02 -3.77
C VAL A 12 17.56 12.01 -3.38
N ASN A 13 18.25 12.32 -2.31
CA ASN A 13 19.21 11.41 -1.73
C ASN A 13 18.39 10.29 -1.03
N VAL A 14 18.56 9.04 -1.47
CA VAL A 14 17.97 7.88 -0.80
C VAL A 14 18.32 7.84 0.68
N SER A 15 19.50 8.37 1.06
CA SER A 15 19.89 8.52 2.46
C SER A 15 18.94 9.45 3.24
N GLU A 16 18.31 10.44 2.61
CA GLU A 16 17.28 11.27 3.23
C GLU A 16 16.05 10.42 3.58
N ILE A 17 15.56 9.59 2.63
CA ILE A 17 14.40 8.71 2.86
C ILE A 17 14.67 7.72 3.99
N ALA A 18 15.86 7.09 4.00
CA ALA A 18 16.26 6.16 5.06
C ALA A 18 16.33 6.82 6.46
N GLY A 19 16.59 8.13 6.51
CA GLY A 19 16.61 8.91 7.75
C GLY A 19 15.24 9.30 8.31
N LEU A 20 14.15 9.17 7.54
CA LEU A 20 12.79 9.52 7.97
C LEU A 20 12.30 8.50 9.00
N LYS A 21 11.80 8.97 10.15
CA LYS A 21 11.48 8.09 11.29
C LYS A 21 9.99 7.86 11.51
N THR A 22 9.15 8.76 11.02
CA THR A 22 7.70 8.73 11.23
C THR A 22 6.95 8.84 9.92
N GLN A 23 5.68 8.40 9.90
CA GLN A 23 4.78 8.62 8.75
C GLN A 23 4.64 10.13 8.44
N PHE A 24 4.71 11.00 9.46
CA PHE A 24 4.65 12.44 9.28
C PHE A 24 5.89 12.99 8.56
N ASP A 25 7.09 12.47 8.86
CA ASP A 25 8.31 12.86 8.14
C ASP A 25 8.19 12.48 6.67
N ILE A 26 7.70 11.27 6.36
CA ILE A 26 7.48 10.82 4.98
C ILE A 26 6.41 11.68 4.30
N PHE A 27 5.33 12.04 5.00
CA PHE A 27 4.31 12.93 4.44
C PHE A 27 4.90 14.28 4.05
N ARG A 28 5.72 14.89 4.90
CA ARG A 28 6.42 16.16 4.61
C ARG A 28 7.38 16.03 3.43
N PHE A 29 8.15 14.95 3.38
CA PHE A 29 9.03 14.65 2.26
C PHE A 29 8.24 14.52 0.95
N MET A 30 7.16 13.75 0.94
CA MET A 30 6.30 13.56 -0.23
C MET A 30 5.62 14.85 -0.68
N LYS A 31 5.28 15.76 0.24
CA LYS A 31 4.79 17.11 -0.11
C LYS A 31 5.84 17.88 -0.91
N LYS A 32 7.11 17.89 -0.46
CA LYS A 32 8.22 18.54 -1.20
C LYS A 32 8.41 17.92 -2.59
N VAL A 33 8.39 16.59 -2.69
CA VAL A 33 8.47 15.90 -3.98
C VAL A 33 7.30 16.31 -4.90
N THR A 34 6.08 16.32 -4.36
CA THR A 34 4.88 16.72 -5.12
C THR A 34 5.03 18.13 -5.71
N GLU A 35 5.51 19.08 -4.90
CA GLU A 35 5.76 20.46 -5.33
C GLU A 35 6.87 20.56 -6.38
N ALA A 36 8.00 19.86 -6.18
CA ALA A 36 9.13 19.85 -7.09
C ALA A 36 8.76 19.34 -8.49
N TYR A 37 7.92 18.32 -8.56
CA TYR A 37 7.43 17.77 -9.83
C TYR A 37 6.14 18.43 -10.32
N ARG A 38 5.75 19.58 -9.74
CA ARG A 38 4.56 20.37 -10.14
C ARG A 38 3.27 19.56 -10.14
N ALA A 39 3.21 18.51 -9.33
CA ALA A 39 1.96 17.80 -9.05
C ALA A 39 1.16 18.56 -7.98
N ARG A 40 -0.13 18.24 -7.87
CA ARG A 40 -1.04 18.87 -6.89
C ARG A 40 -1.16 18.05 -5.63
N ALA A 41 -1.19 16.74 -5.77
CA ALA A 41 -1.35 15.83 -4.65
C ALA A 41 -0.67 14.49 -4.92
N PHE A 42 -0.38 13.78 -3.83
CA PHE A 42 0.11 12.41 -3.84
C PHE A 42 -0.78 11.50 -2.98
N MET A 43 -0.70 10.22 -3.21
CA MET A 43 -1.27 9.19 -2.37
C MET A 43 -0.36 7.96 -2.35
N VAL A 44 -0.14 7.39 -1.17
CA VAL A 44 0.49 6.08 -0.97
C VAL A 44 -0.57 5.16 -0.41
N PHE A 45 -0.79 4.03 -1.05
CA PHE A 45 -1.85 3.11 -0.65
C PHE A 45 -1.46 1.65 -0.91
N ASN A 46 -1.95 0.75 -0.07
CA ASN A 46 -1.89 -0.68 -0.34
C ASN A 46 -2.89 -1.01 -1.45
N LEU A 47 -2.57 -1.99 -2.29
CA LEU A 47 -3.48 -2.38 -3.36
C LEU A 47 -4.77 -2.97 -2.77
N PRO A 48 -5.93 -2.33 -2.93
CA PRO A 48 -7.19 -2.81 -2.37
C PRO A 48 -7.51 -4.22 -2.87
N SER A 49 -8.14 -5.05 -2.02
CA SER A 49 -8.67 -6.35 -2.45
C SER A 49 -9.72 -6.17 -3.56
N THR A 50 -10.07 -7.25 -4.26
CA THR A 50 -11.12 -7.21 -5.29
C THR A 50 -12.51 -6.95 -4.70
N THR A 51 -12.68 -7.19 -3.42
CA THR A 51 -13.92 -6.96 -2.66
C THR A 51 -13.94 -5.65 -1.89
N ALA A 52 -12.87 -4.85 -1.96
CA ALA A 52 -12.82 -3.55 -1.30
C ALA A 52 -13.85 -2.59 -1.92
N ILE A 53 -14.56 -1.88 -1.06
CA ILE A 53 -15.61 -0.91 -1.44
C ILE A 53 -15.13 0.53 -1.33
N ASP A 54 -14.04 0.78 -0.61
CA ASP A 54 -13.45 2.10 -0.39
C ASP A 54 -11.93 2.09 -0.60
N LEU A 55 -11.37 3.26 -0.87
CA LEU A 55 -9.94 3.49 -1.03
C LEU A 55 -9.30 3.96 0.28
N GLN A 56 -10.07 4.59 1.15
CA GLN A 56 -9.59 5.17 2.39
C GLN A 56 -8.96 4.12 3.30
N SER A 57 -9.58 2.95 3.45
CA SER A 57 -9.05 1.85 4.28
C SER A 57 -7.73 1.29 3.78
N SER A 58 -7.44 1.45 2.50
CA SER A 58 -6.19 1.03 1.88
C SER A 58 -5.13 2.13 1.82
N THR A 59 -5.52 3.38 2.14
CA THR A 59 -4.63 4.54 2.09
C THR A 59 -3.70 4.55 3.28
N VAL A 60 -2.39 4.65 3.03
CA VAL A 60 -1.35 4.73 4.07
C VAL A 60 -1.10 6.18 4.45
N ILE A 61 -0.78 7.03 3.47
CA ILE A 61 -0.68 8.48 3.59
C ILE A 61 -1.16 9.14 2.30
N SER A 62 -1.81 10.30 2.41
CA SER A 62 -2.33 11.02 1.25
C SER A 62 -2.40 12.52 1.48
N SER A 63 -2.17 13.30 0.45
CA SER A 63 -2.48 14.72 0.40
C SER A 63 -3.68 15.03 -0.50
N TRP A 64 -4.48 14.04 -0.87
CA TRP A 64 -5.73 14.25 -1.58
C TRP A 64 -6.69 15.09 -0.73
N PRO A 65 -7.48 15.99 -1.35
CA PRO A 65 -8.57 16.66 -0.66
C PRO A 65 -9.52 15.61 -0.02
N VAL A 66 -9.88 15.86 1.25
CA VAL A 66 -10.75 14.94 2.01
C VAL A 66 -12.09 14.74 1.30
N GLU A 67 -12.64 15.80 0.71
CA GLU A 67 -13.90 15.79 -0.01
C GLU A 67 -13.82 14.95 -1.30
N LEU A 68 -12.67 14.93 -1.97
CA LEU A 68 -12.45 14.08 -3.15
C LEU A 68 -12.47 12.60 -2.75
N LEU A 69 -11.71 12.26 -1.71
CA LEU A 69 -11.62 10.87 -1.25
C LEU A 69 -12.98 10.36 -0.73
N ALA A 70 -13.67 11.19 0.06
CA ALA A 70 -15.01 10.87 0.56
C ALA A 70 -16.02 10.65 -0.58
N ALA A 71 -16.06 11.52 -1.58
CA ALA A 71 -16.95 11.36 -2.73
C ALA A 71 -16.57 10.13 -3.57
N TYR A 72 -15.27 9.83 -3.71
CA TYR A 72 -14.76 8.65 -4.41
C TYR A 72 -15.27 7.35 -3.75
N ASP A 73 -15.22 7.31 -2.42
CA ASP A 73 -15.63 6.14 -1.64
C ASP A 73 -17.14 6.00 -1.52
N GLN A 74 -17.88 7.09 -1.29
CA GLN A 74 -19.34 7.10 -1.26
C GLN A 74 -19.97 6.54 -2.54
N GLU A 75 -19.35 6.82 -3.68
CA GLU A 75 -19.76 6.31 -4.98
C GLU A 75 -19.20 4.91 -5.32
N GLY A 76 -18.41 4.30 -4.42
CA GLY A 76 -17.82 2.98 -4.63
C GLY A 76 -16.95 2.88 -5.88
N LEU A 77 -16.23 3.97 -6.22
CA LEU A 77 -15.49 4.08 -7.48
C LEU A 77 -14.27 3.15 -7.57
N VAL A 78 -13.82 2.59 -6.45
CA VAL A 78 -12.68 1.67 -6.39
C VAL A 78 -12.99 0.35 -7.08
N THR A 79 -14.22 -0.16 -6.96
CA THR A 79 -14.62 -1.51 -7.40
C THR A 79 -14.40 -1.72 -8.91
N ASN A 80 -14.82 -0.78 -9.74
CA ASN A 80 -14.71 -0.85 -11.21
C ASN A 80 -13.63 0.12 -11.75
N SER A 81 -12.63 0.44 -10.94
CA SER A 81 -11.56 1.34 -11.33
C SER A 81 -10.62 0.69 -12.36
N PRO A 82 -10.48 1.24 -13.57
CA PRO A 82 -9.49 0.78 -14.55
C PRO A 82 -8.07 0.86 -14.02
N VAL A 83 -7.77 1.88 -13.22
CA VAL A 83 -6.48 2.04 -12.54
C VAL A 83 -6.20 0.87 -11.61
N MET A 84 -7.17 0.48 -10.75
CA MET A 84 -6.99 -0.66 -9.85
C MET A 84 -6.83 -1.98 -10.62
N LYS A 85 -7.57 -2.15 -11.71
CA LYS A 85 -7.42 -3.30 -12.61
C LYS A 85 -6.00 -3.36 -13.20
N ARG A 86 -5.48 -2.23 -13.67
CA ARG A 86 -4.12 -2.14 -14.23
C ARG A 86 -3.05 -2.38 -13.18
N LEU A 87 -3.19 -1.83 -11.97
CA LEU A 87 -2.28 -2.06 -10.85
C LEU A 87 -2.22 -3.53 -10.42
N ARG A 88 -3.33 -4.28 -10.54
CA ARG A 88 -3.34 -5.73 -10.27
C ARG A 88 -2.62 -6.53 -11.37
N ALA A 89 -2.72 -6.08 -12.62
CA ALA A 89 -2.21 -6.80 -13.79
C ALA A 89 -0.74 -6.50 -14.10
N SER A 90 -0.18 -5.38 -13.63
CA SER A 90 1.17 -4.93 -13.98
C SER A 90 1.90 -4.33 -12.79
N THR A 91 3.23 -4.42 -12.84
CA THR A 91 4.17 -3.76 -11.91
C THR A 91 4.91 -2.59 -12.55
N THR A 92 4.58 -2.24 -13.79
CA THR A 92 5.22 -1.13 -14.49
C THR A 92 4.52 0.20 -14.19
N PRO A 93 5.24 1.30 -13.99
CA PRO A 93 4.66 2.63 -13.87
C PRO A 93 3.83 3.01 -15.09
N PHE A 94 2.79 3.78 -14.88
CA PHE A 94 1.96 4.27 -15.97
C PHE A 94 1.36 5.63 -15.66
N PHE A 95 1.03 6.32 -16.73
CA PHE A 95 0.28 7.57 -16.71
C PHE A 95 -1.18 7.31 -17.08
N ASN A 96 -2.08 8.03 -16.45
CA ASN A 96 -3.52 7.97 -16.68
C ASN A 96 -4.09 9.39 -16.82
N ASP A 97 -4.79 9.64 -17.92
CA ASP A 97 -5.59 10.83 -18.10
C ASP A 97 -7.06 10.48 -17.85
N VAL A 98 -7.64 11.11 -16.83
CA VAL A 98 -9.01 10.80 -16.38
C VAL A 98 -10.04 11.12 -17.48
N SER A 99 -9.75 12.03 -18.42
CA SER A 99 -10.63 12.30 -19.56
C SER A 99 -10.84 11.08 -20.46
N GLN A 100 -9.89 10.14 -20.48
CA GLN A 100 -9.96 8.89 -21.26
C GLN A 100 -10.68 7.75 -20.53
N VAL A 101 -10.98 7.90 -19.25
CA VAL A 101 -11.66 6.89 -18.41
C VAL A 101 -13.04 6.49 -18.96
N LYS A 102 -13.66 7.35 -19.77
CA LYS A 102 -14.95 7.04 -20.44
C LYS A 102 -14.91 5.76 -21.28
N LEU A 103 -13.75 5.36 -21.78
CA LEU A 103 -13.58 4.20 -22.64
C LEU A 103 -13.34 2.89 -21.84
N GLU A 104 -13.01 2.99 -20.55
CA GLU A 104 -12.53 1.86 -19.77
C GLU A 104 -13.47 1.47 -18.60
N ARG A 105 -14.37 2.36 -18.17
CA ARG A 105 -15.36 2.07 -17.12
C ARG A 105 -16.65 1.51 -17.70
N THR A 106 -17.11 0.40 -17.11
CA THR A 106 -18.33 -0.30 -17.56
C THR A 106 -19.54 -0.09 -16.63
N ASP A 107 -19.36 0.67 -15.53
CA ASP A 107 -20.38 0.91 -14.49
C ASP A 107 -21.23 2.19 -14.71
N GLY A 108 -21.05 2.87 -15.82
CA GLY A 108 -21.76 4.11 -16.14
C GLY A 108 -21.28 5.35 -15.37
N LYS A 109 -20.31 5.24 -14.46
CA LYS A 109 -19.82 6.34 -13.59
C LYS A 109 -18.67 7.15 -14.19
N ALA A 110 -18.30 6.93 -15.44
CA ALA A 110 -17.16 7.60 -16.07
C ALA A 110 -17.32 9.13 -16.10
N GLY A 111 -18.52 9.63 -16.38
CA GLY A 111 -18.81 11.08 -16.39
C GLY A 111 -18.68 11.70 -14.99
N PHE A 112 -19.16 11.00 -13.95
CA PHE A 112 -19.02 11.44 -12.57
C PHE A 112 -17.55 11.50 -12.14
N VAL A 113 -16.77 10.47 -12.45
CA VAL A 113 -15.31 10.43 -12.16
C VAL A 113 -14.61 11.60 -12.83
N ALA A 114 -14.86 11.87 -14.12
CA ALA A 114 -14.25 12.98 -14.83
C ALA A 114 -14.59 14.32 -14.17
N ALA A 115 -15.86 14.59 -13.89
CA ALA A 115 -16.30 15.83 -13.24
C ALA A 115 -15.71 15.99 -11.83
N LEU A 116 -15.63 14.89 -11.07
CA LEU A 116 -15.04 14.89 -9.73
C LEU A 116 -13.56 15.27 -9.78
N PHE A 117 -12.77 14.62 -10.62
CA PHE A 117 -11.33 14.91 -10.73
C PHE A 117 -11.04 16.29 -11.34
N GLU A 118 -11.88 16.75 -12.29
CA GLU A 118 -11.81 18.10 -12.87
C GLU A 118 -12.03 19.17 -11.79
N ARG A 119 -13.06 19.02 -10.96
CA ARG A 119 -13.36 19.93 -9.84
C ARG A 119 -12.15 20.15 -8.93
N PHE A 120 -11.38 19.12 -8.68
CA PHE A 120 -10.18 19.19 -7.82
C PHE A 120 -8.88 19.43 -8.60
N ARG A 121 -8.96 19.63 -9.93
CA ARG A 121 -7.82 19.86 -10.81
C ARG A 121 -6.78 18.72 -10.72
N MET A 122 -7.25 17.48 -10.84
CA MET A 122 -6.46 16.26 -10.70
C MET A 122 -6.67 15.29 -11.88
N MET A 123 -6.88 15.84 -13.08
CA MET A 123 -7.23 15.06 -14.27
C MET A 123 -6.11 14.14 -14.74
N ARG A 124 -4.86 14.41 -14.39
CA ARG A 124 -3.70 13.63 -14.84
C ARG A 124 -3.00 13.02 -13.65
N CYS A 125 -2.82 11.69 -13.71
CA CYS A 125 -2.28 10.91 -12.62
C CYS A 125 -1.17 9.98 -13.11
N ALA A 126 -0.03 9.96 -12.44
CA ALA A 126 0.99 8.94 -12.61
C ALA A 126 0.91 7.94 -11.46
N TYR A 127 1.03 6.66 -11.76
CA TYR A 127 0.98 5.57 -10.80
C TYR A 127 2.28 4.76 -10.85
N PHE A 128 2.81 4.50 -9.68
CA PHE A 128 4.06 3.76 -9.47
C PHE A 128 3.75 2.53 -8.60
N PRO A 129 3.53 1.37 -9.22
CA PRO A 129 3.35 0.12 -8.48
C PRO A 129 4.55 -0.17 -7.61
N THR A 130 4.31 -0.57 -6.37
CA THR A 130 5.33 -0.89 -5.36
C THR A 130 4.96 -2.18 -4.64
N HIS A 131 5.93 -2.76 -3.93
CA HIS A 131 5.73 -3.96 -3.12
C HIS A 131 6.61 -3.92 -1.89
N GLU A 132 6.17 -4.59 -0.84
CA GLU A 132 6.94 -4.80 0.39
C GLU A 132 7.75 -6.10 0.29
N ALA A 133 8.81 -6.21 1.09
CA ALA A 133 9.58 -7.46 1.20
C ALA A 133 8.72 -8.64 1.69
N SER A 134 7.64 -8.37 2.45
CA SER A 134 6.64 -9.35 2.87
C SER A 134 5.72 -9.85 1.76
N GLY A 135 5.80 -9.28 0.54
CA GLY A 135 4.95 -9.59 -0.59
C GLY A 135 3.68 -8.71 -0.72
N GLY A 136 3.44 -7.80 0.23
CA GLY A 136 2.35 -6.83 0.13
C GLY A 136 2.54 -5.91 -1.08
N ARG A 137 1.48 -5.70 -1.87
CA ARG A 137 1.50 -4.81 -3.04
C ARG A 137 0.80 -3.50 -2.75
N GLY A 138 1.30 -2.43 -3.32
CA GLY A 138 0.71 -1.11 -3.25
C GLY A 138 1.07 -0.23 -4.42
N ALA A 139 0.79 1.05 -4.30
CA ALA A 139 1.21 2.04 -5.27
C ALA A 139 1.41 3.41 -4.63
N VAL A 140 2.25 4.21 -5.27
CA VAL A 140 2.33 5.64 -5.05
C VAL A 140 1.73 6.32 -6.27
N SER A 141 0.95 7.37 -6.07
CA SER A 141 0.41 8.18 -7.16
C SER A 141 0.70 9.65 -6.96
N PHE A 142 0.90 10.35 -8.09
CA PHE A 142 0.97 11.80 -8.16
C PHE A 142 -0.10 12.30 -9.14
N SER A 143 -0.88 13.26 -8.71
CA SER A 143 -2.05 13.74 -9.46
C SER A 143 -2.02 15.27 -9.59
N GLY A 144 -2.54 15.80 -10.71
CA GLY A 144 -2.64 17.24 -10.94
C GLY A 144 -3.17 17.54 -12.35
N ASP A 145 -3.12 18.84 -12.74
CA ASP A 145 -3.46 19.32 -14.07
C ASP A 145 -2.22 19.61 -14.94
N ARG A 146 -1.05 19.20 -14.46
CA ARG A 146 0.19 19.37 -15.23
C ARG A 146 0.16 18.54 -16.51
N GLU A 147 1.03 18.84 -17.46
CA GLU A 147 1.29 17.94 -18.59
C GLU A 147 1.82 16.58 -18.13
N ALA A 148 1.79 15.58 -19.01
CA ALA A 148 2.31 14.26 -18.73
C ALA A 148 3.76 14.34 -18.22
N PHE A 149 4.10 13.47 -17.28
CA PHE A 149 5.47 13.35 -16.79
C PHE A 149 6.39 12.85 -17.92
N THR A 150 7.57 13.43 -18.02
CA THR A 150 8.59 12.96 -18.95
C THR A 150 9.08 11.56 -18.56
N ALA A 151 9.72 10.86 -19.47
CA ALA A 151 10.31 9.54 -19.17
C ALA A 151 11.36 9.60 -18.04
N GLU A 152 12.08 10.71 -17.92
CA GLU A 152 13.04 10.95 -16.86
C GLU A 152 12.34 11.16 -15.52
N GLU A 153 11.37 12.05 -15.44
CA GLU A 153 10.54 12.25 -14.24
C GLU A 153 9.86 10.96 -13.79
N MET A 154 9.34 10.14 -14.73
CA MET A 154 8.75 8.84 -14.40
C MET A 154 9.75 7.87 -13.78
N ARG A 155 11.02 7.83 -14.25
CA ARG A 155 12.07 7.00 -13.64
C ARG A 155 12.43 7.48 -12.24
N GLU A 156 12.62 8.78 -12.07
CA GLU A 156 12.96 9.37 -10.76
C GLU A 156 11.84 9.15 -9.75
N LEU A 157 10.59 9.43 -10.13
CA LEU A 157 9.43 9.23 -9.25
C LEU A 157 9.22 7.75 -8.92
N HIS A 158 9.51 6.83 -9.85
CA HIS A 158 9.45 5.38 -9.56
C HIS A 158 10.49 4.99 -8.52
N TYR A 159 11.71 5.48 -8.65
CA TYR A 159 12.77 5.24 -7.68
C TYR A 159 12.41 5.77 -6.28
N ILE A 160 11.95 7.03 -6.19
CA ILE A 160 11.44 7.62 -4.96
C ILE A 160 10.29 6.80 -4.37
N SER A 161 9.31 6.42 -5.21
CA SER A 161 8.13 5.68 -4.77
C SER A 161 8.47 4.33 -4.15
N THR A 162 9.44 3.63 -4.73
CA THR A 162 9.90 2.33 -4.20
C THR A 162 10.51 2.50 -2.81
N HIS A 163 11.41 3.45 -2.64
CA HIS A 163 12.06 3.69 -1.34
C HIS A 163 11.10 4.24 -0.27
N VAL A 164 10.18 5.11 -0.66
CA VAL A 164 9.15 5.65 0.26
C VAL A 164 8.22 4.54 0.73
N PHE A 165 7.78 3.66 -0.17
CA PHE A 165 6.88 2.56 0.19
C PHE A 165 7.54 1.56 1.13
N ASP A 166 8.78 1.18 0.84
CA ASP A 166 9.60 0.30 1.68
C ASP A 166 9.83 0.92 3.08
N ARG A 167 10.21 2.21 3.13
CA ARG A 167 10.41 2.91 4.41
C ARG A 167 9.13 3.00 5.25
N LEU A 168 7.97 3.21 4.61
CA LEU A 168 6.68 3.18 5.30
C LEU A 168 6.37 1.79 5.87
N ALA A 169 6.70 0.73 5.13
CA ALA A 169 6.54 -0.64 5.60
C ALA A 169 7.42 -0.92 6.82
N GLU A 170 8.69 -0.47 6.80
CA GLU A 170 9.59 -0.56 7.94
C GLU A 170 9.03 0.17 9.18
N ILE A 171 8.62 1.44 9.05
CA ILE A 171 8.07 2.23 10.16
C ILE A 171 6.85 1.51 10.75
N ARG A 172 5.92 1.03 9.93
CA ARG A 172 4.76 0.26 10.39
C ARG A 172 5.13 -1.05 11.08
N SER A 173 6.18 -1.71 10.60
CA SER A 173 6.66 -2.96 11.21
C SER A 173 7.31 -2.71 12.58
N TYR A 174 7.97 -1.58 12.79
CA TYR A 174 8.49 -1.18 14.10
C TYR A 174 7.36 -0.94 15.10
N ASP A 175 6.31 -0.23 14.70
CA ASP A 175 5.13 0.02 15.55
C ASP A 175 4.40 -1.29 15.91
N THR A 176 4.49 -2.31 15.04
CA THR A 176 3.88 -3.63 15.28
C THR A 176 4.82 -4.56 16.08
N ARG A 177 6.15 -4.39 16.02
CA ARG A 177 7.13 -5.20 16.77
C ARG A 177 7.20 -4.87 18.27
N VAL A 178 6.65 -3.75 18.69
CA VAL A 178 6.50 -3.39 20.11
C VAL A 178 5.41 -4.24 20.79
N THR A 179 4.55 -4.91 20.04
CA THR A 179 3.65 -5.94 20.54
C THR A 179 4.34 -7.31 20.48
N ASP A 180 4.75 -7.83 21.62
CA ASP A 180 5.22 -9.20 21.92
C ASP A 180 5.54 -10.08 20.69
N SER A 181 6.81 -10.19 20.33
CA SER A 181 7.25 -11.11 19.27
C SER A 181 6.79 -12.53 19.61
N LEU A 182 6.25 -13.24 18.61
CA LEU A 182 5.95 -14.66 18.77
C LEU A 182 7.23 -15.43 19.07
N THR A 183 7.14 -16.39 19.98
CA THR A 183 8.23 -17.35 20.23
C THR A 183 8.27 -18.39 19.10
N ASP A 184 9.43 -19.04 18.92
CA ASP A 184 9.60 -20.08 17.91
C ASP A 184 8.53 -21.18 18.06
N ARG A 185 8.14 -21.56 19.28
CA ARG A 185 7.09 -22.56 19.56
C ARG A 185 5.68 -22.08 19.17
N GLU A 186 5.40 -20.81 19.33
CA GLU A 186 4.14 -20.21 18.87
C GLU A 186 4.08 -20.17 17.33
N ILE A 187 5.21 -19.88 16.70
CA ILE A 187 5.37 -19.92 15.22
C ILE A 187 5.21 -21.35 14.71
N ASP A 188 5.87 -22.34 15.31
CA ASP A 188 5.74 -23.75 14.93
C ASP A 188 4.27 -24.20 14.97
N CYS A 189 3.56 -23.90 16.08
CA CYS A 189 2.15 -24.26 16.23
C CYS A 189 1.27 -23.57 15.18
N LEU A 190 1.53 -22.29 14.85
CA LEU A 190 0.79 -21.57 13.82
C LEU A 190 1.05 -22.14 12.42
N ASN A 191 2.29 -22.52 12.08
CA ASN A 191 2.64 -23.14 10.81
C ASN A 191 1.88 -24.46 10.59
N TRP A 192 1.88 -25.34 11.59
CA TRP A 192 1.14 -26.60 11.50
C TRP A 192 -0.38 -26.40 11.46
N THR A 193 -0.89 -25.39 12.17
CA THR A 193 -2.31 -25.01 12.09
C THR A 193 -2.65 -24.49 10.69
N ALA A 194 -1.77 -23.69 10.06
CA ALA A 194 -1.93 -23.23 8.69
C ALA A 194 -1.91 -24.39 7.68
N ALA A 195 -1.11 -25.43 7.97
CA ALA A 195 -1.10 -26.69 7.19
C ALA A 195 -2.33 -27.59 7.44
N GLY A 196 -3.31 -27.15 8.25
CA GLY A 196 -4.57 -27.87 8.49
C GLY A 196 -4.48 -28.95 9.57
N LYS A 197 -3.41 -28.98 10.38
CA LYS A 197 -3.24 -29.94 11.45
C LYS A 197 -4.09 -29.62 12.69
N THR A 198 -4.64 -30.65 13.32
CA THR A 198 -5.33 -30.54 14.60
C THR A 198 -4.34 -30.41 15.76
N SER A 199 -4.78 -29.91 16.92
CA SER A 199 -3.91 -29.79 18.10
C SER A 199 -3.30 -31.13 18.55
N VAL A 200 -3.99 -32.24 18.35
CA VAL A 200 -3.49 -33.61 18.65
C VAL A 200 -2.35 -33.96 17.68
N GLU A 201 -2.53 -33.79 16.36
CA GLU A 201 -1.49 -34.06 15.38
C GLU A 201 -0.26 -33.18 15.60
N ILE A 202 -0.49 -31.87 15.91
CA ILE A 202 0.60 -30.95 16.23
C ILE A 202 1.37 -31.39 17.47
N ALA A 203 0.67 -31.88 18.49
CA ALA A 203 1.28 -32.38 19.69
C ALA A 203 2.19 -33.60 19.41
N GLU A 204 1.76 -34.51 18.55
CA GLU A 204 2.57 -35.64 18.08
C GLU A 204 3.81 -35.17 17.29
N ILE A 205 3.62 -34.27 16.36
CA ILE A 205 4.71 -33.76 15.51
C ILE A 205 5.78 -33.02 16.33
N LEU A 206 5.36 -32.17 17.26
CA LEU A 206 6.27 -31.34 18.06
C LEU A 206 6.75 -32.01 19.35
N ASN A 207 6.30 -33.24 19.61
CA ASN A 207 6.53 -33.99 20.86
C ASN A 207 6.11 -33.18 22.12
N LEU A 208 4.88 -32.68 22.08
CA LEU A 208 4.25 -31.89 23.14
C LEU A 208 2.93 -32.54 23.61
N SER A 209 2.31 -32.03 24.68
CA SER A 209 0.93 -32.34 24.97
C SER A 209 -0.03 -31.48 24.16
N GLU A 210 -1.23 -31.98 23.85
CA GLU A 210 -2.29 -31.19 23.22
C GLU A 210 -2.60 -29.93 24.01
N HIS A 211 -2.60 -30.01 25.34
CA HIS A 211 -2.79 -28.86 26.22
C HIS A 211 -1.72 -27.78 25.97
N THR A 212 -0.45 -28.18 25.81
CA THR A 212 0.67 -27.28 25.54
C THR A 212 0.52 -26.60 24.17
N VAL A 213 0.12 -27.34 23.13
CA VAL A 213 -0.15 -26.79 21.79
C VAL A 213 -1.28 -25.74 21.86
N ASN A 214 -2.39 -26.09 22.54
CA ASN A 214 -3.50 -25.15 22.72
C ASN A 214 -3.07 -23.89 23.51
N HIS A 215 -2.18 -24.05 24.49
CA HIS A 215 -1.60 -22.92 25.23
C HIS A 215 -0.79 -22.00 24.33
N TYR A 216 0.10 -22.54 23.46
CA TYR A 216 0.87 -21.74 22.50
C TYR A 216 -0.03 -21.04 21.50
N LEU A 217 -1.02 -21.72 20.94
CA LEU A 217 -1.98 -21.11 20.00
C LEU A 217 -2.80 -19.98 20.64
N ASN A 218 -3.22 -20.15 21.90
CA ASN A 218 -3.93 -19.10 22.63
C ASN A 218 -3.03 -17.89 22.92
N ARG A 219 -1.75 -18.09 23.25
CA ARG A 219 -0.79 -17.00 23.42
C ARG A 219 -0.54 -16.28 22.10
N ALA A 220 -0.33 -17.03 21.01
CA ALA A 220 -0.16 -16.48 19.69
C ALA A 220 -1.39 -15.63 19.26
N THR A 221 -2.60 -16.15 19.53
CA THR A 221 -3.86 -15.43 19.27
C THR A 221 -3.91 -14.08 19.99
N LYS A 222 -3.52 -14.06 21.28
CA LYS A 222 -3.46 -12.83 22.08
C LYS A 222 -2.38 -11.86 21.56
N LYS A 223 -1.17 -12.36 21.30
CA LYS A 223 -0.04 -11.56 20.81
C LYS A 223 -0.33 -10.97 19.42
N LEU A 224 -1.08 -11.68 18.59
CA LEU A 224 -1.51 -11.22 17.27
C LEU A 224 -2.80 -10.37 17.34
N ASP A 225 -3.31 -10.06 18.54
CA ASP A 225 -4.55 -9.28 18.71
C ASP A 225 -5.68 -9.82 17.82
N THR A 226 -6.00 -11.11 17.98
CA THR A 226 -7.05 -11.81 17.24
C THR A 226 -7.95 -12.58 18.19
N VAL A 227 -9.17 -12.91 17.76
CA VAL A 227 -10.17 -13.55 18.64
C VAL A 227 -10.19 -15.09 18.57
N ASN A 228 -9.54 -15.67 17.53
CA ASN A 228 -9.46 -17.13 17.38
C ASN A 228 -8.24 -17.55 16.54
N ARG A 229 -7.93 -18.87 16.58
CA ARG A 229 -6.77 -19.45 15.89
C ARG A 229 -6.78 -19.23 14.38
N THR A 230 -7.95 -19.24 13.73
CA THR A 230 -8.09 -19.06 12.29
C THR A 230 -7.69 -17.62 11.88
N GLN A 231 -8.14 -16.64 12.66
CA GLN A 231 -7.72 -15.25 12.46
C GLN A 231 -6.24 -15.04 12.76
N ALA A 232 -5.70 -15.73 13.79
CA ALA A 232 -4.27 -15.68 14.11
C ALA A 232 -3.43 -16.21 12.95
N VAL A 233 -3.78 -17.34 12.35
CA VAL A 233 -3.13 -17.90 11.17
C VAL A 233 -3.23 -16.92 9.99
N ALA A 234 -4.43 -16.39 9.69
CA ALA A 234 -4.62 -15.46 8.60
C ALA A 234 -3.81 -14.16 8.78
N ARG A 235 -3.67 -13.67 10.03
CA ARG A 235 -2.84 -12.50 10.34
C ARG A 235 -1.35 -12.82 10.20
N ALA A 236 -0.90 -13.96 10.71
CA ALA A 236 0.49 -14.39 10.63
C ALA A 236 0.97 -14.58 9.19
N LEU A 237 0.13 -15.15 8.30
CA LEU A 237 0.40 -15.26 6.87
C LEU A 237 0.49 -13.87 6.20
N ARG A 238 -0.45 -12.97 6.48
CA ARG A 238 -0.45 -11.61 5.91
C ARG A 238 0.72 -10.75 6.34
N THR A 239 1.25 -10.99 7.54
CA THR A 239 2.41 -10.25 8.08
C THR A 239 3.75 -10.95 7.81
N GLY A 240 3.74 -12.08 7.08
CA GLY A 240 4.95 -12.82 6.75
C GLY A 240 5.63 -13.51 7.93
N LEU A 241 4.93 -13.67 9.07
CA LEU A 241 5.43 -14.38 10.24
C LEU A 241 5.46 -15.90 10.05
N ILE A 242 4.56 -16.42 9.20
CA ILE A 242 4.51 -17.82 8.74
C ILE A 242 4.31 -17.86 7.23
N LYS A 243 4.62 -19.01 6.62
CA LYS A 243 4.56 -19.23 5.15
C LYS A 243 3.60 -20.35 4.80
#